data_aed0800a1de4b8ea606264e00fc57382
#
_entry.id   aed0800a1de4b8ea606264e00fc57382
#
_cell.length_a   1.000
_cell.length_b   1.000
_cell.length_c   1.000
_cell.angle_alpha   90.00
_cell.angle_beta   90.00
_cell.angle_gamma   90.00
#
_symmetry.space_group_name_H-M   'P 1'
#
loop_
_entity.id
_entity.type
_entity.pdbx_description
1 polymer ?
#
loop_
_entity_poly.entity_id
_entity_poly.type
_entity_poly.pdbx_seq_one_letter_code
_entity_poly.pdbx_strand_id
1 'polypeptide(L)'
;MTFRFVPTPLHAPLVLPPVRDGGLDASLEPAFVASEARDAALARLRQPGALAVTSGQQPGLFTGPLYTLHKALSTAALARVLERQWGRPVVPIFWIAGDDHDFAEASEASWLTADGALASAALPHRPPEAPLTPMYRQPLGESVAAALEALSAGLPASEFRDETLAWLGRHYRPEATVAAAFAGAMAELLAPAGIVCFDSTHPAAKRAAAPLVLRALERAAEIDDDLERQAEAAGDAAKTSGVVLGDGAALVMLEGRQGRDRLVAADGAFTTRRGKERFDLAALRRIAEAEPTRLSPNVLLRPVIESALLPTVAYLGGPAELRYLALTPPIYRRLGVVPQRPLPRWSGVLVEPRVDRVLEKFGIDLPDLLGPPGVLESRLVRSQLPAETRVALETLRQAIESGYAAIERGAAEIDPTLVRPVQGARNQALSGSQDVEKKLIQHLKRRQETELSQIARARTAVQPGGKPQERALTVAPFIARYGPALVTDLGEAIESWYAGALEAAWARS
;
A
#
# COMPACT_ATOMS: atom_id res chain seq x y z
N MET A 1 19.57 1.82 -20.04
CA MET A 1 18.51 0.79 -19.97
C MET A 1 17.35 1.39 -19.20
N THR A 2 16.19 1.52 -19.79
CA THR A 2 15.07 2.30 -19.23
C THR A 2 14.10 1.36 -18.51
N PHE A 3 13.64 1.75 -17.31
CA PHE A 3 12.51 1.11 -16.66
C PHE A 3 11.22 1.33 -17.45
N ARG A 4 10.31 0.39 -17.34
CA ARG A 4 8.94 0.56 -17.77
C ARG A 4 8.03 0.57 -16.53
N PHE A 5 7.32 1.67 -16.32
CA PHE A 5 6.37 1.84 -15.23
C PHE A 5 4.97 1.55 -15.76
N VAL A 6 4.38 0.44 -15.30
CA VAL A 6 3.09 -0.03 -15.80
C VAL A 6 2.00 0.26 -14.79
N PRO A 7 1.13 1.26 -15.03
CA PRO A 7 0.06 1.61 -14.08
C PRO A 7 -1.01 0.53 -14.04
N THR A 8 -1.57 0.33 -12.85
CA THR A 8 -2.84 -0.40 -12.69
C THR A 8 -3.97 0.48 -13.24
N PRO A 9 -4.89 -0.05 -14.06
CA PRO A 9 -6.01 0.70 -14.57
C PRO A 9 -6.87 1.30 -13.46
N LEU A 10 -7.39 2.52 -13.68
CA LEU A 10 -8.36 3.13 -12.80
C LEU A 10 -9.74 2.47 -12.97
N HIS A 11 -10.43 2.24 -11.85
CA HIS A 11 -11.81 1.73 -11.86
C HIS A 11 -12.86 2.82 -12.15
N ALA A 12 -12.50 4.09 -11.94
CA ALA A 12 -13.35 5.24 -12.21
C ALA A 12 -12.51 6.46 -12.61
N PRO A 13 -13.06 7.40 -13.38
CA PRO A 13 -12.40 8.66 -13.71
C PRO A 13 -12.03 9.46 -12.46
N LEU A 14 -10.90 10.17 -12.50
CA LEU A 14 -10.53 11.10 -11.44
C LEU A 14 -11.45 12.31 -11.45
N VAL A 15 -11.71 12.82 -10.25
CA VAL A 15 -12.52 14.04 -10.02
C VAL A 15 -11.60 15.11 -9.43
N LEU A 16 -11.67 16.33 -9.97
CA LEU A 16 -10.87 17.45 -9.47
C LEU A 16 -11.18 17.75 -8.01
N PRO A 17 -10.15 18.00 -7.19
CA PRO A 17 -10.37 18.52 -5.85
C PRO A 17 -10.90 19.95 -5.91
N PRO A 18 -11.74 20.38 -4.96
CA PRO A 18 -12.20 21.75 -4.89
C PRO A 18 -11.06 22.68 -4.47
N VAL A 19 -10.98 23.84 -5.09
CA VAL A 19 -10.11 24.94 -4.60
C VAL A 19 -10.71 25.48 -3.30
N ARG A 20 -9.86 25.78 -2.33
CA ARG A 20 -10.23 26.35 -1.03
C ARG A 20 -9.29 27.48 -0.65
N ASP A 21 -9.64 28.22 0.39
CA ASP A 21 -8.69 29.13 1.02
C ASP A 21 -7.62 28.29 1.72
N GLY A 22 -6.39 28.71 1.58
CA GLY A 22 -5.23 27.99 2.08
C GLY A 22 -4.32 28.89 2.92
N GLY A 23 -3.49 28.27 3.70
CA GLY A 23 -2.48 28.88 4.57
C GLY A 23 -2.01 27.90 5.61
N LEU A 24 -0.74 27.95 5.96
CA LEU A 24 -0.15 27.16 7.02
C LEU A 24 -0.07 28.01 8.29
N ASP A 25 -0.53 27.48 9.41
CA ASP A 25 -0.23 28.05 10.72
C ASP A 25 1.28 27.88 11.01
N ALA A 26 1.98 28.98 11.23
CA ALA A 26 3.42 28.99 11.47
C ALA A 26 3.83 28.16 12.70
N SER A 27 2.93 27.97 13.68
CA SER A 27 3.18 27.11 14.84
C SER A 27 3.42 25.63 14.49
N LEU A 28 3.03 25.20 13.28
CA LEU A 28 3.22 23.84 12.77
C LEU A 28 4.58 23.62 12.09
N GLU A 29 5.32 24.67 11.78
CA GLU A 29 6.61 24.54 11.08
C GLU A 29 7.61 23.61 11.76
N PRO A 30 7.70 23.56 13.11
CA PRO A 30 8.58 22.61 13.80
C PRO A 30 8.23 21.13 13.57
N ALA A 31 6.99 20.83 13.14
CA ALA A 31 6.56 19.45 12.85
C ALA A 31 7.00 18.95 11.47
N PHE A 32 7.54 19.84 10.60
CA PHE A 32 8.13 19.42 9.35
C PHE A 32 9.54 18.86 9.57
N VAL A 33 9.76 17.64 9.15
CA VAL A 33 11.03 16.92 9.30
C VAL A 33 12.13 17.65 8.52
N ALA A 34 13.31 17.75 9.13
CA ALA A 34 14.45 18.40 8.49
C ALA A 34 14.86 17.67 7.20
N SER A 35 14.99 18.42 6.11
CA SER A 35 15.45 17.93 4.81
C SER A 35 15.87 19.12 3.94
N GLU A 36 16.58 18.86 2.85
CA GLU A 36 16.97 19.89 1.89
C GLU A 36 15.77 20.61 1.25
N ALA A 37 14.62 19.93 1.12
CA ALA A 37 13.41 20.53 0.55
C ALA A 37 12.59 21.38 1.54
N ARG A 38 12.85 21.25 2.86
CA ARG A 38 11.98 21.78 3.92
C ARG A 38 11.79 23.30 3.82
N ASP A 39 12.87 24.05 3.81
CA ASP A 39 12.79 25.51 3.88
C ASP A 39 12.14 26.12 2.63
N ALA A 40 12.43 25.57 1.45
CA ALA A 40 11.78 25.97 0.19
C ALA A 40 10.28 25.66 0.21
N ALA A 41 9.88 24.51 0.71
CA ALA A 41 8.47 24.12 0.81
C ALA A 41 7.72 24.99 1.84
N LEU A 42 8.31 25.29 3.00
CA LEU A 42 7.73 26.20 4.00
C LEU A 42 7.58 27.61 3.44
N ALA A 43 8.57 28.10 2.70
CA ALA A 43 8.46 29.40 2.04
C ALA A 43 7.30 29.46 1.04
N ARG A 44 7.02 28.37 0.32
CA ARG A 44 5.86 28.26 -0.57
C ARG A 44 4.54 28.16 0.20
N LEU A 45 4.48 27.40 1.31
CA LEU A 45 3.28 27.27 2.15
C LEU A 45 2.87 28.56 2.85
N ARG A 46 3.82 29.48 3.09
CA ARG A 46 3.55 30.82 3.66
C ARG A 46 2.97 31.82 2.63
N GLN A 47 3.01 31.48 1.35
CA GLN A 47 2.44 32.37 0.33
C GLN A 47 0.92 32.42 0.44
N PRO A 48 0.29 33.58 0.24
CA PRO A 48 -1.17 33.68 0.26
C PRO A 48 -1.83 32.71 -0.72
N GLY A 49 -2.80 31.97 -0.24
CA GLY A 49 -3.53 31.03 -1.05
C GLY A 49 -2.77 29.74 -1.39
N ALA A 50 -1.61 29.47 -0.78
CA ALA A 50 -0.90 28.21 -0.95
C ALA A 50 -1.75 27.04 -0.46
N LEU A 51 -1.69 25.95 -1.21
CA LEU A 51 -2.43 24.71 -0.96
C LEU A 51 -1.48 23.53 -0.82
N ALA A 52 -2.00 22.41 -0.38
CA ALA A 52 -1.23 21.17 -0.26
C ALA A 52 -1.98 19.97 -0.88
N VAL A 53 -1.22 19.02 -1.38
CA VAL A 53 -1.65 17.64 -1.64
C VAL A 53 -0.96 16.76 -0.63
N THR A 54 -1.71 15.87 -0.01
CA THR A 54 -1.18 15.00 1.04
C THR A 54 -1.36 13.53 0.72
N SER A 55 -0.49 12.73 1.25
CA SER A 55 -0.64 11.30 1.49
C SER A 55 0.11 10.97 2.76
N GLY A 56 -0.08 9.79 3.30
CA GLY A 56 0.63 9.40 4.51
C GLY A 56 0.76 7.89 4.62
N GLN A 57 1.71 7.49 5.47
CA GLN A 57 1.93 6.08 5.79
C GLN A 57 2.39 5.93 7.23
N GLN A 58 2.04 4.79 7.83
CA GLN A 58 2.68 4.35 9.07
C GLN A 58 4.15 4.05 8.83
N PRO A 59 5.02 4.31 9.82
CA PRO A 59 6.43 3.99 9.73
C PRO A 59 6.65 2.49 9.48
N GLY A 60 7.70 2.17 8.72
CA GLY A 60 8.09 0.79 8.43
C GLY A 60 9.60 0.64 8.27
N LEU A 61 10.09 -0.58 8.45
CA LEU A 61 11.48 -0.94 8.27
C LEU A 61 11.92 -0.63 6.82
N PHE A 62 13.08 0.01 6.67
CA PHE A 62 13.69 0.38 5.37
C PHE A 62 12.73 1.10 4.42
N THR A 63 12.01 2.09 4.95
CA THR A 63 10.98 2.89 4.25
C THR A 63 9.67 2.18 3.92
N GLY A 64 9.50 0.94 4.40
CA GLY A 64 8.32 0.13 4.14
C GLY A 64 8.22 -0.35 2.67
N PRO A 65 7.07 -0.87 2.27
CA PRO A 65 6.83 -1.35 0.91
C PRO A 65 6.83 -0.23 -0.13
N LEU A 66 7.07 -0.57 -1.41
CA LEU A 66 7.12 0.38 -2.54
C LEU A 66 5.89 1.29 -2.64
N TYR A 67 4.71 0.82 -2.22
CA TYR A 67 3.53 1.69 -2.24
C TYR A 67 3.70 2.94 -1.37
N THR A 68 4.60 2.95 -0.38
CA THR A 68 4.95 4.14 0.40
C THR A 68 5.57 5.21 -0.50
N LEU A 69 6.53 4.81 -1.34
CA LEU A 69 7.12 5.69 -2.35
C LEU A 69 6.07 6.11 -3.39
N HIS A 70 5.24 5.19 -3.87
CA HIS A 70 4.17 5.50 -4.82
C HIS A 70 3.20 6.56 -4.26
N LYS A 71 2.84 6.48 -2.98
CA LYS A 71 2.04 7.49 -2.29
C LYS A 71 2.73 8.85 -2.30
N ALA A 72 3.98 8.88 -1.87
CA ALA A 72 4.75 10.11 -1.78
C ALA A 72 4.93 10.77 -3.16
N LEU A 73 5.36 10.04 -4.16
CA LEU A 73 5.53 10.57 -5.52
C LEU A 73 4.20 10.98 -6.16
N SER A 74 3.10 10.30 -5.84
CA SER A 74 1.77 10.71 -6.26
C SER A 74 1.40 12.10 -5.72
N THR A 75 1.82 12.46 -4.48
CA THR A 75 1.56 13.82 -3.95
C THR A 75 2.28 14.89 -4.74
N ALA A 76 3.55 14.67 -5.09
CA ALA A 76 4.33 15.59 -5.89
C ALA A 76 3.76 15.72 -7.31
N ALA A 77 3.44 14.61 -7.93
CA ALA A 77 2.90 14.55 -9.26
C ALA A 77 1.57 15.31 -9.38
N LEU A 78 0.61 15.01 -8.50
CA LEU A 78 -0.67 15.72 -8.48
C LEU A 78 -0.50 17.20 -8.11
N ALA A 79 0.36 17.52 -7.13
CA ALA A 79 0.62 18.91 -6.75
C ALA A 79 1.12 19.73 -7.93
N ARG A 80 2.08 19.23 -8.71
CA ARG A 80 2.59 19.90 -9.91
C ARG A 80 1.52 20.10 -10.98
N VAL A 81 0.67 19.08 -11.22
CA VAL A 81 -0.44 19.19 -12.17
C VAL A 81 -1.43 20.26 -11.74
N LEU A 82 -1.83 20.28 -10.47
CA LEU A 82 -2.77 21.26 -9.93
C LEU A 82 -2.16 22.68 -9.90
N GLU A 83 -0.89 22.82 -9.55
CA GLU A 83 -0.19 24.12 -9.54
C GLU A 83 -0.16 24.76 -10.93
N ARG A 84 0.18 23.99 -11.97
CA ARG A 84 0.15 24.48 -13.35
C ARG A 84 -1.27 24.92 -13.77
N GLN A 85 -2.28 24.18 -13.34
CA GLN A 85 -3.66 24.45 -13.72
C GLN A 85 -4.26 25.64 -12.95
N TRP A 86 -3.92 25.79 -11.68
CA TRP A 86 -4.51 26.82 -10.82
C TRP A 86 -3.69 28.11 -10.74
N GLY A 87 -2.43 28.10 -11.20
CA GLY A 87 -1.52 29.24 -11.15
C GLY A 87 -1.20 29.73 -9.73
N ARG A 88 -1.22 28.80 -8.75
CA ARG A 88 -0.95 29.09 -7.33
C ARG A 88 -0.14 27.96 -6.70
N PRO A 89 0.66 28.22 -5.64
CA PRO A 89 1.48 27.21 -5.03
C PRO A 89 0.67 26.03 -4.52
N VAL A 90 1.09 24.81 -4.89
CA VAL A 90 0.56 23.55 -4.35
C VAL A 90 1.73 22.71 -3.86
N VAL A 91 1.82 22.47 -2.55
CA VAL A 91 2.97 21.81 -1.92
C VAL A 91 2.65 20.36 -1.62
N PRO A 92 3.52 19.41 -2.05
CA PRO A 92 3.36 18.01 -1.69
C PRO A 92 3.85 17.75 -0.26
N ILE A 93 2.99 17.17 0.59
CA ILE A 93 3.31 16.86 1.97
C ILE A 93 3.08 15.37 2.23
N PHE A 94 4.07 14.69 2.82
CA PHE A 94 3.95 13.30 3.23
C PHE A 94 3.79 13.21 4.74
N TRP A 95 2.61 12.73 5.19
CA TRP A 95 2.24 12.59 6.59
C TRP A 95 2.85 11.33 7.20
N ILE A 96 3.70 11.47 8.20
CA ILE A 96 4.26 10.36 8.97
C ILE A 96 3.29 10.00 10.09
N ALA A 97 2.63 8.85 9.98
CA ALA A 97 1.64 8.38 10.94
C ALA A 97 2.32 7.64 12.12
N GLY A 98 3.19 8.33 12.86
CA GLY A 98 3.99 7.77 13.95
C GLY A 98 3.18 7.32 15.16
N ASP A 99 1.93 7.76 15.29
CA ASP A 99 0.98 7.28 16.31
C ASP A 99 0.58 5.81 16.14
N ASP A 100 0.76 5.22 14.98
CA ASP A 100 0.38 3.83 14.75
C ASP A 100 1.15 2.88 15.66
N HIS A 101 0.52 1.77 16.03
CA HIS A 101 1.05 0.78 16.93
C HIS A 101 1.11 -0.63 16.32
N ASP A 102 0.73 -0.79 15.04
CA ASP A 102 0.83 -2.07 14.33
C ASP A 102 2.30 -2.37 13.99
N PHE A 103 3.00 -2.87 15.01
CA PHE A 103 4.41 -3.21 14.89
C PHE A 103 4.65 -4.41 13.97
N ALA A 104 3.69 -5.32 13.84
CA ALA A 104 3.85 -6.48 12.99
C ALA A 104 4.03 -6.08 11.52
N GLU A 105 3.23 -5.10 11.03
CA GLU A 105 3.39 -4.56 9.68
C GLU A 105 4.67 -3.70 9.55
N ALA A 106 5.00 -2.94 10.61
CA ALA A 106 6.14 -2.01 10.60
C ALA A 106 7.51 -2.69 10.70
N SER A 107 7.57 -3.88 11.27
CA SER A 107 8.82 -4.55 11.66
C SER A 107 9.47 -5.39 10.56
N GLU A 108 8.81 -5.61 9.44
CA GLU A 108 9.30 -6.46 8.35
C GLU A 108 9.59 -5.66 7.08
N ALA A 109 10.65 -6.03 6.38
CA ALA A 109 10.94 -5.57 5.02
C ALA A 109 11.38 -6.74 4.15
N SER A 110 10.90 -6.77 2.90
CA SER A 110 11.25 -7.81 1.93
C SER A 110 11.85 -7.19 0.66
N TRP A 111 12.75 -7.94 0.02
CA TRP A 111 13.44 -7.51 -1.19
C TRP A 111 13.82 -8.69 -2.09
N LEU A 112 14.24 -8.37 -3.31
CA LEU A 112 14.85 -9.33 -4.21
C LEU A 112 16.38 -9.27 -4.07
N THR A 113 16.98 -10.42 -3.85
CA THR A 113 18.45 -10.58 -3.84
C THR A 113 19.03 -10.38 -5.24
N ALA A 114 20.36 -10.33 -5.34
CA ALA A 114 21.06 -10.17 -6.61
C ALA A 114 20.69 -11.24 -7.65
N ASP A 115 20.48 -12.47 -7.21
CA ASP A 115 20.07 -13.62 -8.05
C ASP A 115 18.55 -13.70 -8.31
N GLY A 116 17.75 -12.77 -7.72
CA GLY A 116 16.32 -12.64 -7.93
C GLY A 116 15.45 -13.50 -6.98
N ALA A 117 16.02 -14.06 -5.93
CA ALA A 117 15.25 -14.71 -4.88
C ALA A 117 14.58 -13.68 -3.96
N LEU A 118 13.42 -14.03 -3.39
CA LEU A 118 12.77 -13.21 -2.37
C LEU A 118 13.44 -13.44 -1.02
N ALA A 119 13.88 -12.37 -0.38
CA ALA A 119 14.43 -12.36 0.96
C ALA A 119 13.69 -11.34 1.84
N SER A 120 13.76 -11.50 3.16
CA SER A 120 13.20 -10.57 4.12
C SER A 120 14.04 -10.47 5.38
N ALA A 121 13.87 -9.38 6.12
CA ALA A 121 14.33 -9.24 7.49
C ALA A 121 13.19 -8.68 8.33
N ALA A 122 13.16 -9.09 9.60
CA ALA A 122 12.19 -8.62 10.56
C ALA A 122 12.85 -8.31 11.90
N LEU A 123 12.36 -7.26 12.56
CA LEU A 123 12.65 -7.01 13.97
C LEU A 123 11.89 -8.02 14.84
N PRO A 124 12.36 -8.33 16.06
CA PRO A 124 11.69 -9.27 16.94
C PRO A 124 10.24 -8.87 17.21
N HIS A 125 9.32 -9.82 17.11
CA HIS A 125 7.91 -9.59 17.39
C HIS A 125 7.69 -9.20 18.85
N ARG A 126 6.72 -8.31 19.08
CA ARG A 126 6.23 -8.02 20.43
C ARG A 126 5.43 -9.22 20.97
N PRO A 127 5.55 -9.57 22.26
CA PRO A 127 4.63 -10.52 22.90
C PRO A 127 3.17 -10.06 22.74
N PRO A 128 2.20 -10.97 22.61
CA PRO A 128 0.79 -10.62 22.42
C PRO A 128 0.19 -9.75 23.53
N GLU A 129 0.70 -9.90 24.75
CA GLU A 129 0.29 -9.13 25.95
C GLU A 129 1.00 -7.79 26.07
N ALA A 130 2.02 -7.52 25.27
CA ALA A 130 2.77 -6.26 25.35
C ALA A 130 1.86 -5.04 25.10
N PRO A 131 2.14 -3.91 25.73
CA PRO A 131 1.45 -2.67 25.45
C PRO A 131 1.53 -2.29 23.97
N LEU A 132 0.47 -1.70 23.43
CA LEU A 132 0.41 -1.18 22.07
C LEU A 132 1.23 0.11 21.94
N THR A 133 2.54 0.00 22.05
CA THR A 133 3.46 1.14 21.99
C THR A 133 3.43 1.78 20.59
N PRO A 134 3.14 3.08 20.45
CA PRO A 134 3.20 3.77 19.18
C PRO A 134 4.61 3.76 18.57
N MET A 135 4.70 3.83 17.23
CA MET A 135 5.99 3.76 16.52
C MET A 135 6.94 4.90 16.88
N TYR A 136 6.40 6.07 17.27
CA TYR A 136 7.24 7.21 17.68
C TYR A 136 7.90 7.02 19.06
N ARG A 137 7.43 6.04 19.86
CA ARG A 137 8.03 5.64 21.13
C ARG A 137 8.78 4.29 21.05
N GLN A 138 8.56 3.51 19.99
CA GLN A 138 9.15 2.19 19.85
C GLN A 138 10.59 2.29 19.35
N PRO A 139 11.61 1.91 20.13
CA PRO A 139 12.98 1.85 19.64
C PRO A 139 13.14 0.68 18.67
N LEU A 140 14.07 0.83 17.72
CA LEU A 140 14.46 -0.24 16.79
C LEU A 140 15.23 -1.35 17.52
N GLY A 141 16.10 -0.98 18.47
CA GLY A 141 16.96 -1.90 19.22
C GLY A 141 18.10 -2.49 18.37
N GLU A 142 18.95 -3.29 19.00
CA GLU A 142 20.14 -3.85 18.37
C GLU A 142 19.87 -4.74 17.15
N SER A 143 18.66 -5.31 17.08
CA SER A 143 18.26 -6.20 15.97
C SER A 143 18.22 -5.51 14.61
N VAL A 144 18.15 -4.18 14.56
CA VAL A 144 18.18 -3.43 13.30
C VAL A 144 19.52 -3.57 12.57
N ALA A 145 20.62 -3.75 13.31
CA ALA A 145 21.94 -3.98 12.71
C ALA A 145 21.96 -5.29 11.92
N ALA A 146 21.43 -6.38 12.50
CA ALA A 146 21.33 -7.67 11.81
C ALA A 146 20.39 -7.60 10.58
N ALA A 147 19.32 -6.81 10.65
CA ALA A 147 18.43 -6.57 9.51
C ALA A 147 19.15 -5.82 8.36
N LEU A 148 19.97 -4.81 8.69
CA LEU A 148 20.80 -4.10 7.71
C LEU A 148 21.88 -5.01 7.09
N GLU A 149 22.50 -5.88 7.87
CA GLU A 149 23.45 -6.89 7.36
C GLU A 149 22.78 -7.87 6.39
N ALA A 150 21.59 -8.36 6.73
CA ALA A 150 20.82 -9.24 5.87
C ALA A 150 20.45 -8.55 4.54
N LEU A 151 20.01 -7.28 4.59
CA LEU A 151 19.77 -6.49 3.38
C LEU A 151 21.08 -6.32 2.58
N SER A 152 22.16 -5.92 3.22
CA SER A 152 23.48 -5.72 2.58
C SER A 152 23.96 -6.97 1.85
N ALA A 153 23.81 -8.15 2.46
CA ALA A 153 24.18 -9.43 1.84
C ALA A 153 23.32 -9.75 0.60
N GLY A 154 22.08 -9.29 0.57
CA GLY A 154 21.15 -9.52 -0.56
C GLY A 154 21.30 -8.52 -1.70
N LEU A 155 21.88 -7.34 -1.47
CA LEU A 155 21.96 -6.30 -2.50
C LEU A 155 22.97 -6.67 -3.61
N PRO A 156 22.68 -6.27 -4.88
CA PRO A 156 23.63 -6.47 -5.97
C PRO A 156 24.88 -5.60 -5.79
N ALA A 157 26.00 -6.07 -6.30
CA ALA A 157 27.18 -5.23 -6.48
C ALA A 157 26.90 -4.17 -7.56
N SER A 158 27.02 -2.91 -7.20
CA SER A 158 26.77 -1.76 -8.08
C SER A 158 27.47 -0.52 -7.52
N GLU A 159 27.56 0.53 -8.32
CA GLU A 159 28.11 1.82 -7.89
C GLU A 159 27.25 2.53 -6.83
N PHE A 160 25.94 2.23 -6.74
CA PHE A 160 24.99 2.85 -5.80
C PHE A 160 24.78 2.07 -4.49
N ARG A 161 25.37 0.86 -4.39
CA ARG A 161 25.13 -0.03 -3.25
C ARG A 161 25.55 0.59 -1.92
N ASP A 162 26.78 1.09 -1.86
CA ASP A 162 27.36 1.58 -0.60
C ASP A 162 26.67 2.88 -0.16
N GLU A 163 26.31 3.75 -1.10
CA GLU A 163 25.52 4.96 -0.81
C GLU A 163 24.11 4.62 -0.29
N THR A 164 23.46 3.61 -0.87
CA THR A 164 22.15 3.13 -0.40
C THR A 164 22.22 2.59 1.02
N LEU A 165 23.25 1.80 1.33
CA LEU A 165 23.48 1.28 2.69
C LEU A 165 23.82 2.40 3.68
N ALA A 166 24.64 3.37 3.27
CA ALA A 166 24.98 4.53 4.08
C ALA A 166 23.75 5.40 4.38
N TRP A 167 22.87 5.62 3.37
CA TRP A 167 21.60 6.30 3.56
C TRP A 167 20.73 5.60 4.62
N LEU A 168 20.47 4.30 4.50
CA LEU A 168 19.69 3.57 5.50
C LEU A 168 20.37 3.56 6.87
N GLY A 169 21.70 3.34 6.93
CA GLY A 169 22.47 3.30 8.17
C GLY A 169 22.52 4.62 8.93
N ARG A 170 22.34 5.77 8.26
CA ARG A 170 22.21 7.06 8.94
C ARG A 170 20.95 7.15 9.81
N HIS A 171 19.88 6.48 9.41
CA HIS A 171 18.57 6.60 10.03
C HIS A 171 18.18 5.38 10.87
N TYR A 172 18.39 4.17 10.35
CA TYR A 172 18.00 2.91 11.02
C TYR A 172 19.10 2.47 12.00
N ARG A 173 19.15 3.15 13.16
CA ARG A 173 20.12 2.91 14.24
C ARG A 173 19.41 2.35 15.48
N PRO A 174 20.10 1.56 16.33
CA PRO A 174 19.50 0.94 17.51
C PRO A 174 18.74 1.90 18.45
N GLU A 175 19.30 3.10 18.66
CA GLU A 175 18.72 4.13 19.53
C GLU A 175 17.57 4.91 18.91
N ALA A 176 17.40 4.84 17.59
CA ALA A 176 16.31 5.53 16.90
C ALA A 176 14.97 4.83 17.16
N THR A 177 13.88 5.60 17.20
CA THR A 177 12.55 5.01 17.15
C THR A 177 12.18 4.63 15.71
N VAL A 178 11.25 3.68 15.56
CA VAL A 178 10.75 3.25 14.23
C VAL A 178 10.27 4.45 13.42
N ALA A 179 9.52 5.38 14.05
CA ALA A 179 9.01 6.55 13.37
C ALA A 179 10.11 7.57 13.01
N ALA A 180 11.08 7.80 13.90
CA ALA A 180 12.17 8.73 13.61
C ALA A 180 13.08 8.22 12.49
N ALA A 181 13.42 6.94 12.50
CA ALA A 181 14.20 6.32 11.43
C ALA A 181 13.51 6.40 10.07
N PHE A 182 12.23 6.03 10.04
CA PHE A 182 11.40 6.12 8.83
C PHE A 182 11.28 7.56 8.34
N ALA A 183 10.96 8.51 9.23
CA ALA A 183 10.76 9.91 8.87
C ALA A 183 12.04 10.53 8.29
N GLY A 184 13.20 10.28 8.92
CA GLY A 184 14.49 10.76 8.42
C GLY A 184 14.86 10.16 7.07
N ALA A 185 14.73 8.83 6.93
CA ALA A 185 15.02 8.15 5.66
C ALA A 185 14.10 8.62 4.52
N MET A 186 12.80 8.78 4.79
CA MET A 186 11.85 9.29 3.81
C MET A 186 12.11 10.76 3.46
N ALA A 187 12.40 11.60 4.45
CA ALA A 187 12.66 13.02 4.22
C ALA A 187 13.90 13.23 3.31
N GLU A 188 14.95 12.44 3.50
CA GLU A 188 16.14 12.47 2.64
C GLU A 188 15.84 11.95 1.24
N LEU A 189 15.14 10.80 1.12
CA LEU A 189 14.78 10.19 -0.17
C LEU A 189 13.88 11.07 -1.02
N LEU A 190 12.96 11.80 -0.39
CA LEU A 190 11.92 12.55 -1.07
C LEU A 190 12.28 14.02 -1.35
N ALA A 191 13.35 14.52 -0.73
CA ALA A 191 13.77 15.92 -0.89
C ALA A 191 14.03 16.31 -2.36
N PRO A 192 14.69 15.51 -3.21
CA PRO A 192 14.88 15.86 -4.61
C PRO A 192 13.58 16.02 -5.41
N ALA A 193 12.49 15.36 -4.98
CA ALA A 193 11.17 15.51 -5.57
C ALA A 193 10.39 16.72 -5.04
N GLY A 194 10.96 17.47 -4.09
CA GLY A 194 10.33 18.62 -3.44
C GLY A 194 9.23 18.25 -2.44
N ILE A 195 9.18 17.00 -1.98
CA ILE A 195 8.21 16.50 -1.00
C ILE A 195 8.76 16.72 0.41
N VAL A 196 7.93 17.29 1.29
CA VAL A 196 8.28 17.45 2.70
C VAL A 196 7.51 16.48 3.57
N CYS A 197 8.18 15.93 4.59
CA CYS A 197 7.57 15.05 5.56
C CYS A 197 7.05 15.86 6.76
N PHE A 198 5.81 15.55 7.19
CA PHE A 198 5.18 16.14 8.36
C PHE A 198 5.05 15.07 9.44
N ASP A 199 5.67 15.31 10.59
CA ASP A 199 5.57 14.42 11.76
C ASP A 199 4.32 14.75 12.58
N SER A 200 3.30 13.91 12.45
CA SER A 200 2.05 14.05 13.19
C SER A 200 2.18 13.87 14.70
N THR A 201 3.30 13.30 15.16
CA THR A 201 3.55 13.05 16.58
C THR A 201 4.36 14.15 17.24
N HIS A 202 4.87 15.10 16.45
CA HIS A 202 5.60 16.23 16.98
C HIS A 202 4.72 17.05 17.94
N PRO A 203 5.25 17.54 19.09
CA PRO A 203 4.46 18.27 20.08
C PRO A 203 3.69 19.48 19.54
N ALA A 204 4.22 20.19 18.52
CA ALA A 204 3.52 21.29 17.86
C ALA A 204 2.24 20.81 17.13
N ALA A 205 2.34 19.71 16.36
CA ALA A 205 1.20 19.11 15.68
C ALA A 205 0.15 18.62 16.68
N LYS A 206 0.58 17.98 17.76
CA LYS A 206 -0.32 17.48 18.82
C LYS A 206 -1.04 18.59 19.56
N ARG A 207 -0.33 19.68 19.90
CA ARG A 207 -0.98 20.87 20.51
C ARG A 207 -2.00 21.50 19.58
N ALA A 208 -1.67 21.64 18.31
CA ALA A 208 -2.60 22.22 17.33
C ALA A 208 -3.82 21.33 17.08
N ALA A 209 -3.67 19.99 17.15
CA ALA A 209 -4.76 19.03 17.01
C ALA A 209 -5.65 18.91 18.27
N ALA A 210 -5.13 19.22 19.45
CA ALA A 210 -5.81 18.96 20.72
C ALA A 210 -7.23 19.56 20.82
N PRO A 211 -7.52 20.80 20.38
CA PRO A 211 -8.87 21.34 20.40
C PRO A 211 -9.86 20.54 19.57
N LEU A 212 -9.42 20.01 18.42
CA LEU A 212 -10.26 19.20 17.54
C LEU A 212 -10.47 17.79 18.10
N VAL A 213 -9.45 17.20 18.70
CA VAL A 213 -9.54 15.92 19.42
C VAL A 213 -10.53 16.01 20.57
N LEU A 214 -10.49 17.09 21.37
CA LEU A 214 -11.45 17.32 22.46
C LEU A 214 -12.88 17.50 21.94
N ARG A 215 -13.06 18.25 20.85
CA ARG A 215 -14.37 18.42 20.21
C ARG A 215 -14.93 17.08 19.69
N ALA A 216 -14.06 16.21 19.17
CA ALA A 216 -14.46 14.86 18.75
C ALA A 216 -14.91 14.00 19.94
N LEU A 217 -14.28 14.12 21.11
CA LEU A 217 -14.70 13.46 22.34
C LEU A 217 -16.03 14.03 22.86
N GLU A 218 -16.18 15.35 22.89
CA GLU A 218 -17.44 16.02 23.30
C GLU A 218 -18.64 15.60 22.47
N ARG A 219 -18.43 15.27 21.20
CA ARG A 219 -19.46 14.86 20.24
C ARG A 219 -19.42 13.38 19.88
N ALA A 220 -18.77 12.55 20.72
CA ALA A 220 -18.50 11.15 20.36
C ALA A 220 -19.79 10.38 20.04
N ALA A 221 -20.85 10.53 20.83
CA ALA A 221 -22.14 9.86 20.59
C ALA A 221 -22.79 10.32 19.27
N GLU A 222 -22.82 11.65 19.01
CA GLU A 222 -23.40 12.19 17.78
C GLU A 222 -22.63 11.72 16.52
N ILE A 223 -21.31 11.61 16.66
CA ILE A 223 -20.45 11.14 15.56
C ILE A 223 -20.66 9.63 15.33
N ASP A 224 -20.78 8.84 16.39
CA ASP A 224 -21.02 7.39 16.29
C ASP A 224 -22.36 7.11 15.57
N ASP A 225 -23.45 7.78 15.98
CA ASP A 225 -24.76 7.71 15.32
C ASP A 225 -24.70 8.11 13.82
N ASP A 226 -23.96 9.17 13.50
CA ASP A 226 -23.80 9.63 12.13
C ASP A 226 -22.97 8.64 11.28
N LEU A 227 -21.97 8.00 11.88
CA LEU A 227 -21.16 6.98 11.20
C LEU A 227 -21.93 5.70 10.94
N GLU A 228 -22.78 5.26 11.86
CA GLU A 228 -23.65 4.11 11.64
C GLU A 228 -24.60 4.36 10.44
N ARG A 229 -25.25 5.51 10.39
CA ARG A 229 -26.09 5.91 9.23
C ARG A 229 -25.30 6.00 7.93
N GLN A 230 -24.08 6.53 7.98
CA GLN A 230 -23.20 6.61 6.80
C GLN A 230 -22.78 5.21 6.33
N ALA A 231 -22.51 4.30 7.26
CA ALA A 231 -22.13 2.92 6.94
C ALA A 231 -23.28 2.14 6.31
N GLU A 232 -24.52 2.33 6.81
CA GLU A 232 -25.73 1.76 6.21
C GLU A 232 -25.91 2.25 4.77
N ALA A 233 -25.76 3.56 4.55
CA ALA A 233 -25.87 4.16 3.21
C ALA A 233 -24.75 3.71 2.25
N ALA A 234 -23.55 3.45 2.75
CA ALA A 234 -22.41 2.99 1.96
C ALA A 234 -22.45 1.47 1.65
N GLY A 235 -23.28 0.69 2.35
CA GLY A 235 -23.52 -0.73 2.08
C GLY A 235 -22.23 -1.58 2.10
N ASP A 236 -21.93 -2.28 1.00
CA ASP A 236 -20.79 -3.17 0.90
C ASP A 236 -19.43 -2.46 1.00
N ALA A 237 -19.34 -1.19 0.62
CA ALA A 237 -18.13 -0.40 0.79
C ALA A 237 -17.76 -0.24 2.28
N ALA A 238 -18.75 -0.05 3.15
CA ALA A 238 -18.53 0.02 4.60
C ALA A 238 -18.06 -1.33 5.17
N LYS A 239 -18.71 -2.45 4.79
CA LYS A 239 -18.35 -3.80 5.25
C LYS A 239 -16.92 -4.18 4.89
N THR A 240 -16.43 -3.73 3.74
CA THR A 240 -15.07 -4.01 3.25
C THR A 240 -14.04 -2.97 3.66
N SER A 241 -14.44 -1.96 4.45
CA SER A 241 -13.54 -0.89 4.93
C SER A 241 -12.50 -1.37 5.95
N GLY A 242 -12.79 -2.47 6.66
CA GLY A 242 -11.96 -2.97 7.76
C GLY A 242 -12.07 -2.16 9.06
N VAL A 243 -12.97 -1.18 9.12
CA VAL A 243 -13.18 -0.33 10.31
C VAL A 243 -14.35 -0.88 11.13
N VAL A 244 -14.13 -1.02 12.44
CA VAL A 244 -15.18 -1.37 13.39
C VAL A 244 -15.85 -0.09 13.87
N LEU A 245 -17.15 0.02 13.66
CA LEU A 245 -18.02 1.13 14.07
C LEU A 245 -18.95 0.67 15.18
N GLY A 246 -19.54 1.63 15.88
CA GLY A 246 -20.54 1.37 16.94
C GLY A 246 -19.93 1.02 18.31
N ASP A 247 -20.78 0.54 19.22
CA ASP A 247 -20.43 0.19 20.60
C ASP A 247 -19.82 1.36 21.41
N GLY A 248 -20.20 2.61 21.09
CA GLY A 248 -19.65 3.82 21.72
C GLY A 248 -18.18 4.09 21.40
N ALA A 249 -17.67 3.56 20.29
CA ALA A 249 -16.27 3.70 19.91
C ALA A 249 -15.93 5.16 19.59
N ALA A 250 -15.30 5.87 20.52
CA ALA A 250 -14.74 7.18 20.23
C ALA A 250 -13.64 7.09 19.16
N LEU A 251 -13.52 8.15 18.36
CA LEU A 251 -12.50 8.21 17.28
C LEU A 251 -11.11 8.57 17.82
N VAL A 252 -10.96 8.65 19.12
CA VAL A 252 -9.74 9.03 19.83
C VAL A 252 -9.14 7.84 20.55
N MET A 253 -7.83 7.75 20.46
CA MET A 253 -7.01 6.78 21.18
C MET A 253 -6.27 7.52 22.30
N LEU A 254 -6.05 6.84 23.43
CA LEU A 254 -5.30 7.35 24.58
C LEU A 254 -4.11 6.42 24.88
N GLU A 255 -2.93 6.99 25.06
CA GLU A 255 -1.80 6.25 25.63
C GLU A 255 -1.98 6.10 27.15
N GLY A 256 -2.36 4.90 27.57
CA GLY A 256 -2.50 4.46 28.94
C GLY A 256 -1.53 3.33 29.29
N ARG A 257 -1.84 2.54 30.32
CA ARG A 257 -1.00 1.42 30.77
C ARG A 257 -0.79 0.34 29.71
N GLN A 258 -1.77 0.17 28.80
CA GLN A 258 -1.72 -0.81 27.71
C GLN A 258 -1.26 -0.18 26.37
N GLY A 259 -0.54 0.95 26.44
CA GLY A 259 -0.09 1.70 25.28
C GLY A 259 -1.25 2.49 24.64
N ARG A 260 -1.23 2.65 23.32
CA ARG A 260 -2.24 3.37 22.53
C ARG A 260 -3.54 2.59 22.43
N ASP A 261 -4.48 2.88 23.32
CA ASP A 261 -5.73 2.14 23.47
C ASP A 261 -6.94 2.98 23.04
N ARG A 262 -7.97 2.32 22.48
CA ARG A 262 -9.19 3.00 22.05
C ARG A 262 -10.02 3.45 23.25
N LEU A 263 -10.51 4.67 23.21
CA LEU A 263 -11.54 5.17 24.11
C LEU A 263 -12.93 4.70 23.64
N VAL A 264 -13.72 4.23 24.58
CA VAL A 264 -15.12 3.84 24.41
C VAL A 264 -15.95 4.68 25.33
N ALA A 265 -16.95 5.39 24.80
CA ALA A 265 -17.88 6.21 25.55
C ALA A 265 -18.99 5.34 26.16
N ALA A 266 -19.21 5.44 27.47
CA ALA A 266 -20.30 4.79 28.17
C ALA A 266 -20.64 5.58 29.45
N ASP A 267 -21.91 5.73 29.77
CA ASP A 267 -22.43 6.34 31.02
C ASP A 267 -21.79 7.72 31.31
N GLY A 268 -21.65 8.57 30.32
CA GLY A 268 -21.10 9.91 30.44
C GLY A 268 -19.59 9.98 30.71
N ALA A 269 -18.88 8.88 30.55
CA ALA A 269 -17.44 8.78 30.74
C ALA A 269 -16.81 7.99 29.57
N PHE A 270 -15.49 7.90 29.54
CA PHE A 270 -14.72 7.16 28.56
C PHE A 270 -13.90 6.08 29.27
N THR A 271 -13.85 4.89 28.68
CA THR A 271 -13.04 3.78 29.20
C THR A 271 -12.10 3.28 28.11
N THR A 272 -10.83 3.04 28.45
CA THR A 272 -9.89 2.41 27.51
C THR A 272 -10.30 0.96 27.29
N ARG A 273 -10.31 0.50 26.02
CA ARG A 273 -10.84 -0.81 25.63
C ARG A 273 -10.08 -1.98 26.29
N ARG A 274 -8.74 -1.95 26.25
CA ARG A 274 -7.86 -2.99 26.82
C ARG A 274 -7.55 -2.73 28.29
N GLY A 275 -7.12 -1.50 28.61
CA GLY A 275 -6.64 -1.11 29.93
C GLY A 275 -7.73 -0.94 30.98
N LYS A 276 -9.00 -0.80 30.55
CA LYS A 276 -10.16 -0.57 31.42
C LYS A 276 -9.99 0.64 32.35
N GLU A 277 -9.17 1.61 31.93
CA GLU A 277 -8.98 2.86 32.67
C GLU A 277 -10.14 3.81 32.35
N ARG A 278 -10.76 4.40 33.39
CA ARG A 278 -11.95 5.28 33.24
C ARG A 278 -11.56 6.74 33.37
N PHE A 279 -12.06 7.59 32.49
CA PHE A 279 -11.82 9.01 32.41
C PHE A 279 -13.15 9.76 32.20
N ASP A 280 -13.36 10.84 32.94
CA ASP A 280 -14.36 11.82 32.55
C ASP A 280 -13.78 12.81 31.51
N LEU A 281 -14.63 13.60 30.89
CA LEU A 281 -14.22 14.58 29.89
C LEU A 281 -13.26 15.64 30.46
N ALA A 282 -13.43 16.00 31.76
CA ALA A 282 -12.56 16.96 32.42
C ALA A 282 -11.13 16.41 32.60
N ALA A 283 -11.00 15.11 32.91
CA ALA A 283 -9.69 14.46 32.95
C ALA A 283 -9.03 14.41 31.56
N LEU A 284 -9.78 14.10 30.51
CA LEU A 284 -9.27 14.10 29.14
C LEU A 284 -8.85 15.49 28.66
N ARG A 285 -9.57 16.56 29.06
CA ARG A 285 -9.15 17.95 28.83
C ARG A 285 -7.81 18.27 29.51
N ARG A 286 -7.63 17.90 30.78
CA ARG A 286 -6.34 18.08 31.47
C ARG A 286 -5.20 17.34 30.75
N ILE A 287 -5.45 16.12 30.26
CA ILE A 287 -4.46 15.37 29.48
C ILE A 287 -4.15 16.11 28.16
N ALA A 288 -5.16 16.60 27.45
CA ALA A 288 -4.96 17.34 26.20
C ALA A 288 -4.15 18.62 26.39
N GLU A 289 -4.29 19.29 27.51
CA GLU A 289 -3.55 20.52 27.87
C GLU A 289 -2.12 20.21 28.32
N ALA A 290 -1.94 19.26 29.24
CA ALA A 290 -0.64 18.97 29.85
C ALA A 290 0.23 18.01 29.03
N GLU A 291 -0.39 16.99 28.41
CA GLU A 291 0.28 15.88 27.73
C GLU A 291 -0.41 15.56 26.39
N PRO A 292 -0.53 16.54 25.45
CA PRO A 292 -1.31 16.36 24.21
C PRO A 292 -0.81 15.19 23.33
N THR A 293 0.44 14.77 23.49
CA THR A 293 1.02 13.62 22.78
C THR A 293 0.35 12.29 23.13
N ARG A 294 -0.27 12.19 24.33
CA ARG A 294 -0.99 10.96 24.74
C ARG A 294 -2.31 10.74 23.99
N LEU A 295 -2.86 11.78 23.37
CA LEU A 295 -4.09 11.67 22.61
C LEU A 295 -3.75 11.61 21.11
N SER A 296 -4.40 10.69 20.41
CA SER A 296 -4.21 10.53 18.96
C SER A 296 -5.52 10.14 18.27
N PRO A 297 -5.69 10.53 16.99
CA PRO A 297 -6.85 10.12 16.21
C PRO A 297 -6.75 8.64 15.83
N ASN A 298 -7.91 8.01 15.64
CA ASN A 298 -7.98 6.75 14.90
C ASN A 298 -7.92 7.01 13.38
N VAL A 299 -8.07 5.95 12.59
CA VAL A 299 -7.99 5.98 11.13
C VAL A 299 -9.06 6.88 10.47
N LEU A 300 -10.23 7.07 11.08
CA LEU A 300 -11.32 7.92 10.56
C LEU A 300 -11.17 9.39 10.94
N LEU A 301 -10.67 9.70 12.15
CA LEU A 301 -10.46 11.07 12.61
C LEU A 301 -9.17 11.69 12.04
N ARG A 302 -8.15 10.87 11.77
CA ARG A 302 -6.86 11.34 11.24
C ARG A 302 -6.98 12.24 10.01
N PRO A 303 -7.72 11.88 8.93
CA PRO A 303 -7.84 12.75 7.75
C PRO A 303 -8.55 14.07 8.04
N VAL A 304 -9.43 14.11 9.03
CA VAL A 304 -10.11 15.34 9.46
C VAL A 304 -9.14 16.28 10.17
N ILE A 305 -8.30 15.74 11.08
CA ILE A 305 -7.24 16.50 11.73
C ILE A 305 -6.23 17.00 10.69
N GLU A 306 -5.79 16.15 9.78
CA GLU A 306 -4.88 16.53 8.69
C GLU A 306 -5.43 17.71 7.88
N SER A 307 -6.71 17.67 7.48
CA SER A 307 -7.36 18.73 6.74
C SER A 307 -7.58 20.01 7.55
N ALA A 308 -7.61 19.92 8.88
CA ALA A 308 -7.71 21.08 9.77
C ALA A 308 -6.34 21.75 9.99
N LEU A 309 -5.27 20.95 10.06
CA LEU A 309 -3.91 21.45 10.32
C LEU A 309 -3.20 21.96 9.06
N LEU A 310 -3.47 21.34 7.90
CA LEU A 310 -2.77 21.62 6.65
C LEU A 310 -3.76 22.15 5.60
N PRO A 311 -3.33 23.06 4.69
CA PRO A 311 -4.19 23.59 3.62
C PRO A 311 -4.40 22.56 2.50
N THR A 312 -4.72 21.31 2.86
CA THR A 312 -4.78 20.21 1.91
C THR A 312 -6.10 20.18 1.12
N VAL A 313 -6.00 20.05 -0.20
CA VAL A 313 -7.15 19.94 -1.11
C VAL A 313 -7.44 18.49 -1.51
N ALA A 314 -6.39 17.64 -1.52
CA ALA A 314 -6.53 16.25 -1.86
C ALA A 314 -5.67 15.37 -0.95
N TYR A 315 -6.21 14.18 -0.63
CA TYR A 315 -5.48 13.08 -0.01
C TYR A 315 -5.36 11.90 -0.98
N LEU A 316 -4.14 11.42 -1.18
CA LEU A 316 -3.90 10.29 -2.07
C LEU A 316 -3.83 8.99 -1.29
N GLY A 317 -4.83 8.14 -1.49
CA GLY A 317 -4.99 6.88 -0.78
C GLY A 317 -4.89 5.65 -1.67
N GLY A 318 -4.51 4.53 -1.08
CA GLY A 318 -4.66 3.21 -1.68
C GLY A 318 -6.12 2.72 -1.65
N PRO A 319 -6.47 1.63 -2.34
CA PRO A 319 -7.85 1.15 -2.42
C PRO A 319 -8.52 0.90 -1.06
N ALA A 320 -7.77 0.38 -0.07
CA ALA A 320 -8.31 0.16 1.27
C ALA A 320 -8.60 1.49 1.98
N GLU A 321 -7.73 2.49 1.81
CA GLU A 321 -7.91 3.82 2.40
C GLU A 321 -9.12 4.52 1.82
N LEU A 322 -9.29 4.48 0.49
CA LEU A 322 -10.44 5.10 -0.17
C LEU A 322 -11.77 4.54 0.33
N ARG A 323 -11.83 3.25 0.69
CA ARG A 323 -13.04 2.65 1.26
C ARG A 323 -13.40 3.23 2.62
N TYR A 324 -12.46 3.34 3.56
CA TYR A 324 -12.79 3.92 4.86
C TYR A 324 -12.93 5.45 4.82
N LEU A 325 -12.23 6.14 3.92
CA LEU A 325 -12.38 7.58 3.73
C LEU A 325 -13.80 7.96 3.27
N ALA A 326 -14.50 7.07 2.57
CA ALA A 326 -15.90 7.25 2.22
C ALA A 326 -16.84 7.34 3.43
N LEU A 327 -16.40 6.90 4.62
CA LEU A 327 -17.15 7.00 5.87
C LEU A 327 -16.93 8.32 6.60
N THR A 328 -15.93 9.12 6.23
CA THR A 328 -15.52 10.32 6.98
C THR A 328 -16.37 11.59 6.82
N PRO A 329 -17.21 11.78 5.78
CA PRO A 329 -17.97 13.02 5.59
C PRO A 329 -18.78 13.51 6.81
N PRO A 330 -19.45 12.63 7.59
CA PRO A 330 -20.15 13.08 8.81
C PRO A 330 -19.20 13.69 9.84
N ILE A 331 -17.98 13.17 9.99
CA ILE A 331 -17.01 13.67 10.96
C ILE A 331 -16.59 15.09 10.59
N TYR A 332 -16.29 15.34 9.31
CA TYR A 332 -15.98 16.68 8.80
C TYR A 332 -17.09 17.68 9.12
N ARG A 333 -18.36 17.30 8.86
CA ARG A 333 -19.54 18.16 9.14
C ARG A 333 -19.67 18.44 10.65
N ARG A 334 -19.59 17.42 11.50
CA ARG A 334 -19.73 17.55 12.95
C ARG A 334 -18.65 18.41 13.58
N LEU A 335 -17.44 18.33 13.06
CA LEU A 335 -16.30 19.08 13.57
C LEU A 335 -16.08 20.44 12.87
N GLY A 336 -16.88 20.77 11.86
CA GLY A 336 -16.78 22.05 11.12
C GLY A 336 -15.48 22.18 10.34
N VAL A 337 -14.94 21.06 9.82
CA VAL A 337 -13.69 21.05 9.04
C VAL A 337 -14.00 20.92 7.56
N VAL A 338 -13.30 21.70 6.73
CA VAL A 338 -13.43 21.61 5.27
C VAL A 338 -12.79 20.29 4.80
N PRO A 339 -13.54 19.44 4.08
CA PRO A 339 -13.01 18.15 3.65
C PRO A 339 -12.00 18.29 2.52
N GLN A 340 -10.94 17.50 2.57
CA GLN A 340 -10.07 17.21 1.44
C GLN A 340 -10.70 16.15 0.53
N ARG A 341 -10.36 16.15 -0.76
CA ARG A 341 -10.83 15.16 -1.72
C ARG A 341 -9.96 13.90 -1.67
N PRO A 342 -10.50 12.74 -1.28
CA PRO A 342 -9.79 11.47 -1.46
C PRO A 342 -9.67 11.13 -2.95
N LEU A 343 -8.45 10.82 -3.38
CA LEU A 343 -8.14 10.39 -4.74
C LEU A 343 -7.25 9.14 -4.71
N PRO A 344 -7.32 8.27 -5.71
CA PRO A 344 -6.42 7.14 -5.79
C PRO A 344 -4.98 7.61 -6.05
N ARG A 345 -4.04 7.04 -5.26
CA ARG A 345 -2.63 7.13 -5.59
C ARG A 345 -2.33 6.32 -6.86
N TRP A 346 -1.24 6.64 -7.52
CA TRP A 346 -0.71 5.76 -8.55
C TRP A 346 -0.38 4.39 -7.96
N SER A 347 -0.76 3.34 -8.67
CA SER A 347 -0.47 1.95 -8.37
C SER A 347 0.05 1.29 -9.63
N GLY A 348 1.05 0.43 -9.51
CA GLY A 348 1.62 -0.19 -10.70
C GLY A 348 2.82 -1.07 -10.41
N VAL A 349 3.43 -1.54 -11.49
CA VAL A 349 4.60 -2.43 -11.47
C VAL A 349 5.80 -1.71 -12.08
N LEU A 350 6.93 -1.77 -11.39
CA LEU A 350 8.24 -1.38 -11.89
C LEU A 350 8.81 -2.58 -12.67
N VAL A 351 8.78 -2.51 -13.99
CA VAL A 351 9.30 -3.58 -14.85
C VAL A 351 10.77 -3.27 -15.12
N GLU A 352 11.65 -4.06 -14.51
CA GLU A 352 13.10 -3.94 -14.69
C GLU A 352 13.51 -4.40 -16.09
N PRO A 353 14.58 -3.86 -16.70
CA PRO A 353 15.06 -4.27 -18.03
C PRO A 353 15.34 -5.77 -18.16
N ARG A 354 15.70 -6.43 -17.04
CA ARG A 354 15.90 -7.89 -17.04
C ARG A 354 14.59 -8.66 -17.20
N VAL A 355 13.47 -8.12 -16.72
CA VAL A 355 12.13 -8.71 -16.90
C VAL A 355 11.67 -8.51 -18.34
N ASP A 356 11.83 -7.31 -18.91
CA ASP A 356 11.46 -7.04 -20.32
C ASP A 356 12.20 -7.98 -21.28
N ARG A 357 13.49 -8.24 -21.05
CA ARG A 357 14.22 -9.25 -21.87
C ARG A 357 13.65 -10.66 -21.78
N VAL A 358 13.07 -11.04 -20.64
CA VAL A 358 12.39 -12.33 -20.50
C VAL A 358 11.05 -12.30 -21.25
N LEU A 359 10.28 -11.22 -21.15
CA LEU A 359 9.03 -11.04 -21.90
C LEU A 359 9.28 -11.15 -23.41
N GLU A 360 10.25 -10.41 -23.93
CA GLU A 360 10.65 -10.43 -25.33
C GLU A 360 11.14 -11.83 -25.79
N LYS A 361 12.03 -12.45 -25.01
CA LYS A 361 12.61 -13.79 -25.34
C LYS A 361 11.53 -14.86 -25.50
N PHE A 362 10.50 -14.83 -24.67
CA PHE A 362 9.45 -15.85 -24.67
C PHE A 362 8.17 -15.43 -25.41
N GLY A 363 8.13 -14.21 -25.98
CA GLY A 363 6.95 -13.68 -26.67
C GLY A 363 5.72 -13.64 -25.76
N ILE A 364 5.90 -13.19 -24.51
CA ILE A 364 4.85 -13.10 -23.49
C ILE A 364 4.71 -11.67 -22.99
N ASP A 365 3.55 -11.38 -22.40
CA ASP A 365 3.24 -10.07 -21.86
C ASP A 365 3.25 -10.06 -20.31
N LEU A 366 3.32 -8.85 -19.73
CA LEU A 366 3.28 -8.69 -18.28
C LEU A 366 2.07 -9.36 -17.61
N PRO A 367 0.83 -9.28 -18.14
CA PRO A 367 -0.31 -10.03 -17.62
C PRO A 367 -0.09 -11.55 -17.53
N ASP A 368 0.71 -12.14 -18.43
CA ASP A 368 1.05 -13.56 -18.35
C ASP A 368 1.85 -13.91 -17.09
N LEU A 369 2.78 -13.01 -16.67
CA LEU A 369 3.53 -13.19 -15.44
C LEU A 369 2.67 -12.97 -14.19
N LEU A 370 1.68 -12.11 -14.27
CA LEU A 370 0.75 -11.81 -13.16
C LEU A 370 -0.37 -12.84 -13.02
N GLY A 371 -0.52 -13.74 -13.98
CA GLY A 371 -1.49 -14.83 -13.95
C GLY A 371 -1.16 -15.94 -12.97
N PRO A 372 -2.06 -16.93 -12.78
CA PRO A 372 -1.86 -18.03 -11.86
C PRO A 372 -0.56 -18.81 -12.11
N PRO A 373 0.17 -19.20 -11.06
CA PRO A 373 1.41 -19.99 -11.20
C PRO A 373 1.17 -21.30 -11.97
N GLY A 374 2.12 -21.68 -12.82
CA GLY A 374 2.10 -22.92 -13.59
C GLY A 374 1.30 -22.90 -14.88
N VAL A 375 0.40 -21.92 -15.08
CA VAL A 375 -0.41 -21.80 -16.31
C VAL A 375 0.48 -21.38 -17.48
N LEU A 376 1.24 -20.31 -17.32
CA LEU A 376 2.19 -19.82 -18.33
C LEU A 376 3.23 -20.87 -18.66
N GLU A 377 3.87 -21.46 -17.65
CA GLU A 377 4.90 -22.46 -17.78
C GLU A 377 4.36 -23.70 -18.55
N SER A 378 3.16 -24.14 -18.21
CA SER A 378 2.52 -25.26 -18.91
C SER A 378 2.18 -24.93 -20.36
N ARG A 379 1.72 -23.70 -20.63
CA ARG A 379 1.46 -23.22 -22.01
C ARG A 379 2.73 -23.22 -22.85
N LEU A 380 3.82 -22.67 -22.31
CA LEU A 380 5.11 -22.59 -23.03
C LEU A 380 5.72 -23.98 -23.27
N VAL A 381 5.67 -24.87 -22.27
CA VAL A 381 6.16 -26.24 -22.46
C VAL A 381 5.29 -27.02 -23.45
N ARG A 382 3.96 -26.83 -23.41
CA ARG A 382 3.06 -27.49 -24.38
C ARG A 382 3.31 -27.02 -25.82
N SER A 383 3.67 -25.74 -26.02
CA SER A 383 4.00 -25.24 -27.36
C SER A 383 5.24 -25.92 -27.98
N GLN A 384 6.11 -26.52 -27.16
CA GLN A 384 7.31 -27.26 -27.59
C GLN A 384 7.03 -28.72 -27.93
N LEU A 385 5.81 -29.22 -27.67
CA LEU A 385 5.46 -30.55 -28.18
C LEU A 385 5.50 -30.54 -29.73
N PRO A 386 6.05 -31.60 -30.41
CA PRO A 386 6.00 -31.71 -31.84
C PRO A 386 4.56 -31.55 -32.37
N ALA A 387 4.41 -30.86 -33.49
CA ALA A 387 3.09 -30.57 -34.04
C ALA A 387 2.25 -31.86 -34.23
N GLU A 388 2.86 -32.93 -34.70
CA GLU A 388 2.23 -34.24 -34.84
C GLU A 388 1.72 -34.78 -33.52
N THR A 389 2.52 -34.67 -32.45
CA THR A 389 2.12 -35.13 -31.09
C THR A 389 0.94 -34.35 -30.58
N ARG A 390 0.92 -33.01 -30.78
CA ARG A 390 -0.22 -32.16 -30.37
C ARG A 390 -1.50 -32.52 -31.09
N VAL A 391 -1.40 -32.72 -32.43
CA VAL A 391 -2.53 -33.16 -33.27
C VAL A 391 -3.01 -34.54 -32.86
N ALA A 392 -2.10 -35.49 -32.59
CA ALA A 392 -2.45 -36.82 -32.16
C ALA A 392 -3.19 -36.86 -30.83
N LEU A 393 -2.73 -36.07 -29.82
CA LEU A 393 -3.38 -35.96 -28.52
C LEU A 393 -4.79 -35.35 -28.66
N GLU A 394 -4.95 -34.30 -29.45
CA GLU A 394 -6.27 -33.68 -29.67
C GLU A 394 -7.21 -34.61 -30.42
N THR A 395 -6.73 -35.30 -31.50
CA THR A 395 -7.52 -36.30 -32.25
C THR A 395 -7.97 -37.44 -31.32
N LEU A 396 -7.05 -37.91 -30.46
CA LEU A 396 -7.39 -38.97 -29.49
C LEU A 396 -8.48 -38.50 -28.53
N ARG A 397 -8.37 -37.30 -28.01
CA ARG A 397 -9.39 -36.73 -27.10
C ARG A 397 -10.75 -36.66 -27.79
N GLN A 398 -10.80 -36.12 -28.98
CA GLN A 398 -12.03 -35.98 -29.78
C GLN A 398 -12.63 -37.34 -30.11
N ALA A 399 -11.79 -38.34 -30.46
CA ALA A 399 -12.24 -39.69 -30.72
C ALA A 399 -12.85 -40.38 -29.49
N ILE A 400 -12.25 -40.19 -28.31
CA ILE A 400 -12.80 -40.65 -27.04
C ILE A 400 -14.16 -40.00 -26.78
N GLU A 401 -14.23 -38.66 -26.85
CA GLU A 401 -15.48 -37.94 -26.58
C GLU A 401 -16.60 -38.34 -27.54
N SER A 402 -16.33 -38.38 -28.84
CA SER A 402 -17.33 -38.72 -29.87
C SER A 402 -17.74 -40.20 -29.81
N GLY A 403 -16.76 -41.10 -29.63
CA GLY A 403 -17.04 -42.53 -29.49
C GLY A 403 -17.90 -42.85 -28.28
N TYR A 404 -17.53 -42.33 -27.12
CA TYR A 404 -18.33 -42.57 -25.91
C TYR A 404 -19.70 -41.88 -25.95
N ALA A 405 -19.82 -40.71 -26.61
CA ALA A 405 -21.13 -40.08 -26.79
C ALA A 405 -22.07 -40.91 -27.68
N ALA A 406 -21.53 -41.60 -28.68
CA ALA A 406 -22.32 -42.55 -29.50
C ALA A 406 -22.76 -43.76 -28.69
N ILE A 407 -21.84 -44.34 -27.89
CA ILE A 407 -22.16 -45.47 -26.99
C ILE A 407 -23.19 -45.08 -25.93
N GLU A 408 -23.08 -43.86 -25.36
CA GLU A 408 -24.01 -43.34 -24.36
C GLU A 408 -25.45 -43.26 -24.89
N ARG A 409 -25.61 -42.76 -26.12
CA ARG A 409 -26.93 -42.75 -26.78
C ARG A 409 -27.50 -44.16 -26.95
N GLY A 410 -26.71 -45.10 -27.50
CA GLY A 410 -27.17 -46.50 -27.62
C GLY A 410 -27.45 -47.16 -26.28
N ALA A 411 -26.66 -46.89 -25.26
CA ALA A 411 -26.88 -47.41 -23.94
C ALA A 411 -28.19 -46.91 -23.30
N ALA A 412 -28.53 -45.62 -23.51
CA ALA A 412 -29.78 -45.03 -23.06
C ALA A 412 -31.02 -45.67 -23.73
N GLU A 413 -30.89 -46.09 -24.98
CA GLU A 413 -31.95 -46.80 -25.70
C GLU A 413 -32.15 -48.24 -25.17
N ILE A 414 -31.06 -48.86 -24.72
CA ILE A 414 -31.10 -50.24 -24.15
C ILE A 414 -31.65 -50.20 -22.71
N ASP A 415 -31.00 -49.44 -21.85
CA ASP A 415 -31.39 -49.23 -20.45
C ASP A 415 -30.75 -47.92 -19.92
N PRO A 416 -31.55 -46.95 -19.45
CA PRO A 416 -31.04 -45.70 -18.90
C PRO A 416 -30.02 -45.88 -17.76
N THR A 417 -30.03 -46.97 -17.04
CA THR A 417 -29.07 -47.23 -15.96
C THR A 417 -27.65 -47.48 -16.46
N LEU A 418 -27.47 -47.82 -17.73
CA LEU A 418 -26.18 -48.03 -18.38
C LEU A 418 -25.43 -46.73 -18.72
N VAL A 419 -26.13 -45.58 -18.72
CA VAL A 419 -25.54 -44.27 -19.03
C VAL A 419 -24.39 -43.95 -18.04
N ARG A 420 -24.61 -44.14 -16.74
CA ARG A 420 -23.58 -43.90 -15.70
C ARG A 420 -22.29 -44.73 -15.89
N PRO A 421 -22.32 -46.04 -16.08
CA PRO A 421 -21.15 -46.86 -16.40
C PRO A 421 -20.39 -46.36 -17.65
N VAL A 422 -21.09 -45.97 -18.72
CA VAL A 422 -20.50 -45.47 -19.96
C VAL A 422 -19.79 -44.15 -19.71
N GLN A 423 -20.41 -43.23 -18.96
CA GLN A 423 -19.79 -41.95 -18.56
C GLN A 423 -18.55 -42.18 -17.69
N GLY A 424 -18.58 -43.16 -16.79
CA GLY A 424 -17.43 -43.57 -15.99
C GLY A 424 -16.26 -44.03 -16.85
N ALA A 425 -16.52 -44.90 -17.80
CA ALA A 425 -15.51 -45.40 -18.76
C ALA A 425 -14.93 -44.26 -19.63
N ARG A 426 -15.79 -43.34 -20.12
CA ARG A 426 -15.34 -42.15 -20.83
C ARG A 426 -14.37 -41.30 -20.01
N ASN A 427 -14.73 -41.02 -18.77
CA ASN A 427 -13.90 -40.22 -17.87
C ASN A 427 -12.56 -40.91 -17.60
N GLN A 428 -12.53 -42.22 -17.44
CA GLN A 428 -11.31 -42.99 -17.28
C GLN A 428 -10.41 -42.95 -18.53
N ALA A 429 -10.98 -43.07 -19.73
CA ALA A 429 -10.24 -42.96 -20.99
C ALA A 429 -9.65 -41.57 -21.19
N LEU A 430 -10.42 -40.50 -20.89
CA LEU A 430 -9.94 -39.13 -20.92
C LEU A 430 -8.81 -38.89 -19.90
N SER A 431 -8.96 -39.40 -18.68
CA SER A 431 -7.92 -39.33 -17.65
C SER A 431 -6.62 -40.03 -18.11
N GLY A 432 -6.71 -41.22 -18.70
CA GLY A 432 -5.55 -41.93 -19.25
C GLY A 432 -4.82 -41.12 -20.34
N SER A 433 -5.56 -40.47 -21.23
CA SER A 433 -5.01 -39.57 -22.24
C SER A 433 -4.30 -38.36 -21.62
N GLN A 434 -4.92 -37.76 -20.61
CA GLN A 434 -4.34 -36.64 -19.86
C GLN A 434 -3.05 -37.01 -19.13
N ASP A 435 -2.99 -38.22 -18.57
CA ASP A 435 -1.79 -38.74 -17.88
C ASP A 435 -0.60 -38.90 -18.84
N VAL A 436 -0.85 -39.36 -20.07
CA VAL A 436 0.20 -39.42 -21.11
C VAL A 436 0.71 -38.00 -21.43
N GLU A 437 -0.19 -37.06 -21.70
CA GLU A 437 0.19 -35.66 -21.93
C GLU A 437 0.98 -35.07 -20.79
N LYS A 438 0.54 -35.31 -19.55
CA LYS A 438 1.21 -34.85 -18.33
C LYS A 438 2.64 -35.39 -18.22
N LYS A 439 2.86 -36.67 -18.54
CA LYS A 439 4.22 -37.26 -18.54
C LYS A 439 5.12 -36.62 -19.60
N LEU A 440 4.60 -36.38 -20.82
CA LEU A 440 5.34 -35.70 -21.88
C LEU A 440 5.74 -34.27 -21.45
N ILE A 441 4.79 -33.52 -20.88
CA ILE A 441 5.04 -32.17 -20.36
C ILE A 441 6.06 -32.18 -19.22
N GLN A 442 5.97 -33.13 -18.30
CA GLN A 442 6.95 -33.24 -17.21
C GLN A 442 8.37 -33.50 -17.73
N HIS A 443 8.52 -34.33 -18.75
CA HIS A 443 9.83 -34.59 -19.36
C HIS A 443 10.39 -33.33 -20.04
N LEU A 444 9.56 -32.61 -20.79
CA LEU A 444 9.94 -31.35 -21.43
C LEU A 444 10.30 -30.26 -20.39
N LYS A 445 9.55 -30.16 -19.29
CA LYS A 445 9.87 -29.25 -18.16
C LYS A 445 11.29 -29.45 -17.62
N ARG A 446 11.71 -30.72 -17.45
CA ARG A 446 13.08 -31.05 -17.00
C ARG A 446 14.14 -30.60 -17.99
N ARG A 447 13.87 -30.70 -19.30
CA ARG A 447 14.79 -30.25 -20.35
C ARG A 447 14.88 -28.73 -20.46
N GLN A 448 13.86 -28.00 -20.00
CA GLN A 448 13.76 -26.54 -20.07
C GLN A 448 13.88 -25.87 -18.69
N GLU A 449 14.55 -26.51 -17.75
CA GLU A 449 14.67 -26.01 -16.38
C GLU A 449 15.26 -24.59 -16.31
N THR A 450 16.26 -24.31 -17.17
CA THR A 450 16.89 -22.98 -17.26
C THR A 450 15.89 -21.90 -17.72
N GLU A 451 15.12 -22.16 -18.76
CA GLU A 451 14.11 -21.23 -19.31
C GLU A 451 12.97 -21.00 -18.30
N LEU A 452 12.48 -22.08 -17.71
CA LEU A 452 11.45 -21.99 -16.67
C LEU A 452 11.94 -21.23 -15.44
N SER A 453 13.21 -21.38 -15.06
CA SER A 453 13.83 -20.60 -13.99
C SER A 453 13.88 -19.10 -14.31
N GLN A 454 14.15 -18.70 -15.57
CA GLN A 454 14.12 -17.29 -15.97
C GLN A 454 12.70 -16.71 -15.84
N ILE A 455 11.67 -17.46 -16.25
CA ILE A 455 10.27 -17.05 -16.12
C ILE A 455 9.88 -16.94 -14.64
N ALA A 456 10.28 -17.92 -13.81
CA ALA A 456 10.00 -17.89 -12.38
C ALA A 456 10.63 -16.68 -11.69
N ARG A 457 11.89 -16.32 -12.04
CA ARG A 457 12.55 -15.10 -11.51
C ARG A 457 11.86 -13.83 -12.00
N ALA A 458 11.46 -13.77 -13.27
CA ALA A 458 10.72 -12.63 -13.80
C ALA A 458 9.36 -12.47 -13.10
N ARG A 459 8.63 -13.58 -12.87
CA ARG A 459 7.41 -13.59 -12.07
C ARG A 459 7.65 -13.09 -10.65
N THR A 460 8.69 -13.60 -9.97
CA THR A 460 9.03 -13.15 -8.61
C THR A 460 9.36 -11.67 -8.57
N ALA A 461 9.94 -11.11 -9.63
CA ALA A 461 10.24 -9.69 -9.70
C ALA A 461 8.99 -8.81 -9.75
N VAL A 462 7.91 -9.24 -10.41
CA VAL A 462 6.67 -8.46 -10.57
C VAL A 462 5.55 -8.88 -9.62
N GLN A 463 5.61 -10.11 -9.09
CA GLN A 463 4.62 -10.67 -8.16
C GLN A 463 5.31 -11.52 -7.07
N PRO A 464 6.12 -10.92 -6.21
CA PRO A 464 6.91 -11.62 -5.19
C PRO A 464 6.00 -12.33 -4.18
N GLY A 465 6.19 -13.64 -4.02
CA GLY A 465 5.35 -14.46 -3.12
C GLY A 465 3.86 -14.46 -3.46
N GLY A 466 3.50 -14.17 -4.71
CA GLY A 466 2.09 -14.08 -5.14
C GLY A 466 1.39 -12.76 -4.76
N LYS A 467 2.12 -11.82 -4.14
CA LYS A 467 1.59 -10.50 -3.75
C LYS A 467 1.94 -9.45 -4.81
N PRO A 468 1.15 -8.36 -4.95
CA PRO A 468 1.55 -7.23 -5.77
C PRO A 468 2.94 -6.71 -5.37
N GLN A 469 3.80 -6.43 -6.35
CA GLN A 469 5.18 -5.96 -6.14
C GLN A 469 5.24 -4.81 -5.14
N GLU A 470 4.38 -3.80 -5.32
CA GLU A 470 4.34 -2.60 -4.49
C GLU A 470 3.99 -2.86 -3.01
N ARG A 471 3.37 -4.01 -2.71
CA ARG A 471 3.00 -4.41 -1.34
C ARG A 471 4.03 -5.30 -0.66
N ALA A 472 4.94 -5.88 -1.43
CA ALA A 472 5.90 -6.83 -0.91
C ALA A 472 7.31 -6.26 -0.82
N LEU A 473 7.78 -5.51 -1.82
CA LEU A 473 9.18 -5.11 -1.89
C LEU A 473 9.42 -3.70 -1.34
N THR A 474 10.54 -3.49 -0.65
CA THR A 474 11.06 -2.15 -0.31
C THR A 474 11.81 -1.53 -1.49
N VAL A 475 12.00 -0.19 -1.46
CA VAL A 475 12.67 0.55 -2.54
C VAL A 475 14.20 0.37 -2.56
N ALA A 476 14.81 0.07 -1.42
CA ALA A 476 16.28 0.08 -1.28
C ALA A 476 17.04 -0.77 -2.32
N PRO A 477 16.63 -2.00 -2.67
CA PRO A 477 17.32 -2.78 -3.71
C PRO A 477 17.21 -2.18 -5.11
N PHE A 478 16.17 -1.45 -5.39
CA PHE A 478 16.00 -0.76 -6.68
C PHE A 478 16.95 0.44 -6.76
N ILE A 479 17.07 1.23 -5.69
CA ILE A 479 18.04 2.34 -5.62
C ILE A 479 19.47 1.79 -5.66
N ALA A 480 19.76 0.74 -4.90
CA ALA A 480 21.06 0.11 -4.91
C ALA A 480 21.49 -0.40 -6.30
N ARG A 481 20.55 -0.86 -7.11
CA ARG A 481 20.85 -1.40 -8.45
C ARG A 481 20.89 -0.34 -9.55
N TYR A 482 20.04 0.69 -9.45
CA TYR A 482 19.77 1.61 -10.56
C TYR A 482 20.04 3.07 -10.22
N GLY A 483 20.37 3.37 -8.98
CA GLY A 483 20.64 4.73 -8.49
C GLY A 483 19.38 5.50 -8.10
N PRO A 484 19.57 6.68 -7.48
CA PRO A 484 18.49 7.54 -7.00
C PRO A 484 17.67 8.18 -8.15
N ALA A 485 18.20 8.24 -9.38
CA ALA A 485 17.49 8.73 -10.56
C ALA A 485 16.18 7.96 -10.81
N LEU A 486 16.08 6.70 -10.39
CA LEU A 486 14.86 5.92 -10.43
C LEU A 486 13.65 6.62 -9.79
N VAL A 487 13.89 7.33 -8.67
CA VAL A 487 12.83 8.06 -7.96
C VAL A 487 12.30 9.22 -8.80
N THR A 488 13.19 9.91 -9.51
CA THR A 488 12.84 10.99 -10.44
C THR A 488 12.06 10.45 -11.65
N ASP A 489 12.58 9.41 -12.29
CA ASP A 489 11.94 8.79 -13.47
C ASP A 489 10.54 8.28 -13.15
N LEU A 490 10.38 7.62 -11.99
CA LEU A 490 9.06 7.17 -11.51
C LEU A 490 8.14 8.37 -11.22
N GLY A 491 8.67 9.42 -10.62
CA GLY A 491 7.92 10.66 -10.34
C GLY A 491 7.37 11.32 -11.61
N GLU A 492 8.18 11.39 -12.67
CA GLU A 492 7.79 11.94 -13.98
C GLU A 492 6.73 11.06 -14.68
N ALA A 493 6.89 9.75 -14.61
CA ALA A 493 5.89 8.81 -15.13
C ALA A 493 4.53 8.94 -14.41
N ILE A 494 4.55 9.09 -13.08
CA ILE A 494 3.34 9.32 -12.29
C ILE A 494 2.71 10.68 -12.60
N GLU A 495 3.52 11.73 -12.81
CA GLU A 495 3.02 13.05 -13.19
C GLU A 495 2.31 13.01 -14.55
N SER A 496 2.93 12.37 -15.54
CA SER A 496 2.32 12.16 -16.86
C SER A 496 1.00 11.39 -16.77
N TRP A 497 0.94 10.39 -15.89
CA TRP A 497 -0.28 9.62 -15.65
C TRP A 497 -1.40 10.48 -15.05
N TYR A 498 -1.12 11.34 -14.03
CA TYR A 498 -2.13 12.25 -13.47
C TYR A 498 -2.57 13.29 -14.48
N ALA A 499 -1.65 13.86 -15.28
CA ALA A 499 -1.99 14.81 -16.32
C ALA A 499 -3.00 14.22 -17.31
N GLY A 500 -2.74 13.01 -17.84
CA GLY A 500 -3.66 12.34 -18.74
C GLY A 500 -4.98 11.91 -18.07
N ALA A 501 -4.92 11.39 -16.83
CA ALA A 501 -6.12 10.95 -16.13
C ALA A 501 -7.07 12.08 -15.74
N LEU A 502 -6.56 13.30 -15.58
CA LEU A 502 -7.34 14.50 -15.27
C LEU A 502 -7.79 15.29 -16.50
N GLU A 503 -7.26 15.03 -17.69
CA GLU A 503 -7.58 15.75 -18.91
C GLU A 503 -9.09 15.83 -19.19
N ALA A 504 -9.78 14.68 -19.08
CA ALA A 504 -11.22 14.62 -19.24
C ALA A 504 -12.01 15.33 -18.13
N ALA A 505 -11.41 15.51 -16.94
CA ALA A 505 -12.02 16.25 -15.84
C ALA A 505 -11.89 17.78 -16.06
N TRP A 506 -10.72 18.22 -16.57
CA TRP A 506 -10.50 19.64 -16.94
C TRP A 506 -11.44 20.10 -18.05
N ALA A 507 -11.67 19.27 -19.06
CA ALA A 507 -12.54 19.60 -20.20
C ALA A 507 -14.02 19.78 -19.81
N ARG A 508 -14.42 19.32 -18.60
CA ARG A 508 -15.79 19.46 -18.06
C ARG A 508 -15.96 20.53 -17.01
N SER A 509 -14.87 21.14 -16.53
CA SER A 509 -14.86 22.21 -15.52
C SER A 509 -14.85 23.60 -16.17
#